data_c59dd8d35dac00a8e1d59383cef57f7a
#
_entry.id   c59dd8d35dac00a8e1d59383cef57f7a
#
_cell.length_a   1.000
_cell.length_b   1.000
_cell.length_c   1.000
_cell.angle_alpha   90.00
_cell.angle_beta   90.00
_cell.angle_gamma   90.00
#
_symmetry.space_group_name_H-M   'P 1'
#
loop_
_entity.id
_entity.type
_entity.pdbx_description
1 polymer ?
#
loop_
_entity_poly.entity_id
_entity_poly.type
_entity_poly.pdbx_seq_one_letter_code
_entity_poly.pdbx_strand_id
1 'polypeptide(L)'
;MAIIHDIISAKKQSRKLLVLLVDPEKQTSTTTMGAYLQSPDMIFVGGSTGACSESCLSQLRAHTDRPILLFPGNIAQFSPKADALLFLTLLNARTPEVLILPHIQVAQQVLQSGIEAIPMGYILVDGARQSSVELATRCMPISQSDTDTILSMAIAGQLMGKQLIYLEAGSGAHSPVSVDIIRIVSKHLSVPLIVGGGICTPEAMIAAFDAGADIVVIGNHFEQNPDEIADFVRIKREKYE
;
A
#
# COMPACT_ATOMS: atom_id res chain seq x y z
N MET A 1 -15.21 -8.42 11.47
CA MET A 1 -14.56 -7.30 12.22
C MET A 1 -14.04 -6.34 11.18
N ALA A 2 -14.01 -5.02 11.42
CA ALA A 2 -13.50 -4.08 10.42
C ALA A 2 -11.98 -4.25 10.26
N ILE A 3 -11.50 -4.27 9.02
CA ILE A 3 -10.07 -4.52 8.70
C ILE A 3 -9.16 -3.46 9.32
N ILE A 4 -9.60 -2.21 9.36
CA ILE A 4 -8.82 -1.14 10.00
C ILE A 4 -8.59 -1.44 11.50
N HIS A 5 -9.53 -2.06 12.19
CA HIS A 5 -9.36 -2.44 13.60
C HIS A 5 -8.27 -3.51 13.76
N ASP A 6 -8.18 -4.48 12.83
CA ASP A 6 -7.15 -5.51 12.85
C ASP A 6 -5.76 -4.91 12.58
N ILE A 7 -5.67 -3.93 11.64
CA ILE A 7 -4.44 -3.19 11.36
C ILE A 7 -4.00 -2.37 12.59
N ILE A 8 -4.93 -1.63 13.22
CA ILE A 8 -4.63 -0.84 14.43
C ILE A 8 -4.23 -1.75 15.60
N SER A 9 -4.89 -2.91 15.73
CA SER A 9 -4.56 -3.90 16.75
C SER A 9 -3.16 -4.47 16.54
N ALA A 10 -2.79 -4.77 15.29
CA ALA A 10 -1.45 -5.23 14.94
C ALA A 10 -0.39 -4.20 15.35
N LYS A 11 -0.59 -2.90 15.04
CA LYS A 11 0.30 -1.82 15.49
C LYS A 11 0.46 -1.80 17.01
N LYS A 12 -0.66 -1.84 17.76
CA LYS A 12 -0.65 -1.83 19.24
C LYS A 12 0.11 -3.01 19.83
N GLN A 13 0.10 -4.14 19.16
CA GLN A 13 0.80 -5.37 19.54
C GLN A 13 2.23 -5.44 18.96
N SER A 14 2.69 -4.41 18.27
CA SER A 14 3.97 -4.39 17.55
C SER A 14 4.11 -5.51 16.50
N ARG A 15 2.99 -6.09 16.06
CA ARG A 15 2.96 -7.11 15.02
C ARG A 15 3.12 -6.44 13.66
N LYS A 16 4.06 -6.94 12.87
CA LYS A 16 4.39 -6.42 11.54
C LYS A 16 3.60 -7.15 10.46
N LEU A 17 3.09 -6.37 9.49
CA LEU A 17 2.26 -6.89 8.41
C LEU A 17 3.00 -6.81 7.06
N LEU A 18 3.09 -7.95 6.36
CA LEU A 18 3.58 -8.01 5.00
C LEU A 18 2.38 -8.06 4.05
N VAL A 19 2.34 -7.12 3.11
CA VAL A 19 1.28 -6.99 2.11
C VAL A 19 1.84 -7.26 0.73
N LEU A 20 1.14 -8.11 -0.01
CA LEU A 20 1.35 -8.30 -1.43
C LEU A 20 0.52 -7.29 -2.22
N LEU A 21 1.13 -6.52 -3.10
CA LEU A 21 0.42 -5.70 -4.09
C LEU A 21 0.32 -6.46 -5.42
N VAL A 22 -0.91 -6.69 -5.87
CA VAL A 22 -1.21 -7.33 -7.15
C VAL A 22 -1.74 -6.29 -8.12
N ASP A 23 -1.07 -6.14 -9.25
CA ASP A 23 -1.54 -5.32 -10.36
C ASP A 23 -2.45 -6.17 -11.27
N PRO A 24 -3.75 -5.85 -11.39
CA PRO A 24 -4.68 -6.66 -12.17
C PRO A 24 -4.38 -6.70 -13.67
N GLU A 25 -3.57 -5.78 -14.19
CA GLU A 25 -3.15 -5.77 -15.60
C GLU A 25 -1.94 -6.67 -15.87
N LYS A 26 -1.17 -7.01 -14.84
CA LYS A 26 -0.04 -7.91 -14.94
C LYS A 26 -0.49 -9.34 -14.68
N GLN A 27 -0.59 -10.13 -15.73
CA GLN A 27 -0.98 -11.55 -15.64
C GLN A 27 0.08 -12.34 -14.84
N THR A 28 -0.24 -12.69 -13.62
CA THR A 28 0.51 -13.71 -12.86
C THR A 28 0.04 -15.09 -13.33
N SER A 29 0.96 -15.99 -13.67
CA SER A 29 0.58 -17.35 -14.11
C SER A 29 -0.22 -18.05 -13.01
N THR A 30 -1.35 -18.66 -13.37
CA THR A 30 -2.27 -19.32 -12.46
C THR A 30 -1.65 -20.47 -11.64
N THR A 31 -0.53 -21.01 -12.08
CA THR A 31 0.13 -22.18 -11.47
C THR A 31 0.84 -21.85 -10.14
N THR A 32 1.25 -20.59 -9.93
CA THR A 32 1.98 -20.14 -8.74
C THR A 32 1.08 -19.43 -7.72
N MET A 33 -0.21 -19.21 -8.05
CA MET A 33 -1.11 -18.36 -7.26
C MET A 33 -1.41 -18.89 -5.85
N GLY A 34 -1.54 -20.19 -5.64
CA GLY A 34 -2.03 -20.72 -4.36
C GLY A 34 -1.14 -20.36 -3.16
N ALA A 35 0.10 -20.83 -3.11
CA ALA A 35 1.01 -20.55 -2.00
C ALA A 35 1.39 -19.06 -1.91
N TYR A 36 1.57 -18.41 -3.08
CA TYR A 36 1.87 -17.00 -3.22
C TYR A 36 0.81 -16.09 -2.55
N LEU A 37 -0.49 -16.38 -2.76
CA LEU A 37 -1.59 -15.59 -2.23
C LEU A 37 -1.98 -15.92 -0.78
N GLN A 38 -1.57 -17.08 -0.26
CA GLN A 38 -1.82 -17.47 1.13
C GLN A 38 -0.74 -17.00 2.10
N SER A 39 0.42 -16.62 1.58
CA SER A 39 1.60 -16.30 2.38
C SER A 39 1.55 -14.93 3.07
N PRO A 40 1.13 -13.82 2.42
CA PRO A 40 1.09 -12.49 3.03
C PRO A 40 0.00 -12.38 4.10
N ASP A 41 0.05 -11.30 4.89
CA ASP A 41 -1.01 -10.99 5.86
C ASP A 41 -2.26 -10.43 5.18
N MET A 42 -2.09 -9.66 4.10
CA MET A 42 -3.15 -9.02 3.29
C MET A 42 -2.70 -8.92 1.83
N ILE A 43 -3.67 -8.70 0.95
CA ILE A 43 -3.44 -8.45 -0.47
C ILE A 43 -4.01 -7.08 -0.82
N PHE A 44 -3.20 -6.20 -1.40
CA PHE A 44 -3.68 -4.99 -2.05
C PHE A 44 -3.85 -5.26 -3.55
N VAL A 45 -4.95 -4.81 -4.11
CA VAL A 45 -5.25 -4.96 -5.55
C VAL A 45 -5.41 -3.60 -6.17
N GLY A 46 -4.55 -3.27 -7.11
CA GLY A 46 -4.59 -2.00 -7.80
C GLY A 46 -3.34 -1.74 -8.62
N GLY A 47 -3.42 -0.70 -9.42
CA GLY A 47 -2.34 -0.21 -10.29
C GLY A 47 -2.61 1.22 -10.70
N SER A 48 -1.66 1.84 -11.38
CA SER A 48 -1.79 3.25 -11.80
C SER A 48 -2.76 3.43 -12.97
N THR A 49 -3.01 2.37 -13.73
CA THR A 49 -3.85 2.32 -14.94
C THR A 49 -4.78 1.12 -14.85
N GLY A 50 -5.67 0.97 -15.85
CA GLY A 50 -6.56 -0.16 -15.97
C GLY A 50 -7.78 -0.16 -15.05
N ALA A 51 -8.56 -1.24 -15.15
CA ALA A 51 -9.74 -1.48 -14.34
C ALA A 51 -9.55 -2.76 -13.51
N CYS A 52 -9.95 -2.71 -12.25
CA CYS A 52 -10.07 -3.94 -11.45
C CYS A 52 -11.34 -4.66 -11.90
N SER A 53 -11.20 -5.71 -12.70
CA SER A 53 -12.35 -6.52 -13.11
C SER A 53 -12.86 -7.37 -11.94
N GLU A 54 -14.18 -7.54 -11.85
CA GLU A 54 -14.77 -8.46 -10.87
C GLU A 54 -14.27 -9.90 -11.04
N SER A 55 -13.88 -10.28 -12.25
CA SER A 55 -13.26 -11.58 -12.53
C SER A 55 -11.90 -11.71 -11.86
N CYS A 56 -11.08 -10.66 -11.85
CA CYS A 56 -9.78 -10.66 -11.16
C CYS A 56 -9.95 -10.91 -9.65
N LEU A 57 -10.84 -10.16 -9.00
CA LEU A 57 -11.11 -10.35 -7.57
C LEU A 57 -11.67 -11.75 -7.26
N SER A 58 -12.54 -12.29 -8.13
CA SER A 58 -13.08 -13.64 -7.96
C SER A 58 -12.00 -14.71 -8.11
N GLN A 59 -11.06 -14.53 -9.04
CA GLN A 59 -9.91 -15.43 -9.21
C GLN A 59 -8.97 -15.37 -8.00
N LEU A 60 -8.64 -14.17 -7.50
CA LEU A 60 -7.84 -14.04 -6.29
C LEU A 60 -8.52 -14.73 -5.10
N ARG A 61 -9.81 -14.47 -4.90
CA ARG A 61 -10.58 -15.07 -3.79
C ARG A 61 -10.64 -16.60 -3.85
N ALA A 62 -10.62 -17.20 -5.03
CA ALA A 62 -10.56 -18.66 -5.19
C ALA A 62 -9.26 -19.29 -4.66
N HIS A 63 -8.20 -18.49 -4.47
CA HIS A 63 -6.89 -18.95 -4.06
C HIS A 63 -6.44 -18.44 -2.67
N THR A 64 -7.23 -17.56 -2.01
CA THR A 64 -6.85 -17.03 -0.71
C THR A 64 -8.04 -16.66 0.17
N ASP A 65 -7.88 -16.89 1.48
CA ASP A 65 -8.77 -16.38 2.54
C ASP A 65 -8.24 -15.08 3.16
N ARG A 66 -7.09 -14.56 2.66
CA ARG A 66 -6.51 -13.31 3.17
C ARG A 66 -7.37 -12.12 2.80
N PRO A 67 -7.41 -11.07 3.64
CA PRO A 67 -8.12 -9.83 3.29
C PRO A 67 -7.60 -9.25 1.97
N ILE A 68 -8.53 -8.91 1.08
CA ILE A 68 -8.25 -8.25 -0.21
C ILE A 68 -8.75 -6.82 -0.12
N LEU A 69 -7.83 -5.85 -0.21
CA LEU A 69 -8.12 -4.44 -0.16
C LEU A 69 -7.87 -3.79 -1.53
N LEU A 70 -8.83 -3.01 -2.00
CA LEU A 70 -8.60 -2.21 -3.20
C LEU A 70 -7.61 -1.09 -2.89
N PHE A 71 -6.62 -0.96 -3.76
CA PHE A 71 -5.62 0.11 -3.77
C PHE A 71 -5.69 0.86 -5.10
N PRO A 72 -6.77 1.64 -5.33
CA PRO A 72 -7.10 2.15 -6.65
C PRO A 72 -6.20 3.33 -7.05
N GLY A 73 -5.64 3.28 -8.25
CA GLY A 73 -5.02 4.42 -8.93
C GLY A 73 -6.04 5.31 -9.68
N ASN A 74 -7.26 4.80 -9.91
CA ASN A 74 -8.34 5.53 -10.56
C ASN A 74 -9.73 4.97 -10.18
N ILE A 75 -10.79 5.71 -10.53
CA ILE A 75 -12.18 5.37 -10.17
C ILE A 75 -12.70 4.07 -10.81
N ALA A 76 -12.16 3.66 -11.95
CA ALA A 76 -12.58 2.43 -12.63
C ALA A 76 -12.14 1.16 -11.88
N GLN A 77 -11.28 1.29 -10.87
CA GLN A 77 -10.80 0.17 -10.05
C GLN A 77 -11.68 -0.11 -8.82
N PHE A 78 -12.81 0.60 -8.67
CA PHE A 78 -13.75 0.31 -7.59
C PHE A 78 -14.54 -0.97 -7.86
N SER A 79 -14.64 -1.83 -6.84
CA SER A 79 -15.53 -3.01 -6.83
C SER A 79 -15.99 -3.33 -5.41
N PRO A 80 -17.27 -3.63 -5.18
CA PRO A 80 -17.79 -4.01 -3.86
C PRO A 80 -17.43 -5.45 -3.45
N LYS A 81 -16.70 -6.20 -4.28
CA LYS A 81 -16.32 -7.59 -4.02
C LYS A 81 -15.04 -7.74 -3.18
N ALA A 82 -14.33 -6.65 -2.95
CA ALA A 82 -13.20 -6.64 -2.04
C ALA A 82 -13.69 -6.50 -0.58
N ASP A 83 -12.80 -6.78 0.37
CA ASP A 83 -13.12 -6.69 1.79
C ASP A 83 -13.07 -5.24 2.31
N ALA A 84 -12.19 -4.42 1.72
CA ALA A 84 -12.11 -2.99 2.01
C ALA A 84 -11.57 -2.19 0.82
N LEU A 85 -11.73 -0.88 0.90
CA LEU A 85 -11.20 0.10 -0.04
C LEU A 85 -10.23 1.04 0.70
N LEU A 86 -9.00 1.15 0.25
CA LEU A 86 -8.11 2.22 0.65
C LEU A 86 -8.56 3.52 -0.03
N PHE A 87 -9.27 4.37 0.73
CA PHE A 87 -9.79 5.64 0.25
C PHE A 87 -8.65 6.67 0.23
N LEU A 88 -7.80 6.51 -0.78
CA LEU A 88 -6.48 7.10 -0.90
C LEU A 88 -6.54 8.58 -1.28
N THR A 89 -5.82 9.43 -0.55
CA THR A 89 -5.56 10.82 -0.90
C THR A 89 -4.06 11.01 -1.15
N LEU A 90 -3.69 11.38 -2.37
CA LEU A 90 -2.30 11.72 -2.72
C LEU A 90 -1.96 13.09 -2.14
N LEU A 91 -1.22 13.11 -1.02
CA LEU A 91 -0.92 14.35 -0.29
C LEU A 91 0.03 15.29 -1.03
N ASN A 92 0.82 14.77 -1.99
CA ASN A 92 1.64 15.56 -2.90
C ASN A 92 0.81 16.33 -3.94
N ALA A 93 -0.47 15.96 -4.17
CA ALA A 93 -1.29 16.56 -5.21
C ALA A 93 -1.53 18.06 -4.95
N ARG A 94 -1.46 18.85 -6.01
CA ARG A 94 -1.63 20.31 -5.96
C ARG A 94 -2.85 20.81 -6.70
N THR A 95 -3.60 19.88 -7.34
CA THR A 95 -4.80 20.21 -8.11
C THR A 95 -6.02 19.44 -7.60
N PRO A 96 -7.21 20.04 -7.64
CA PRO A 96 -8.45 19.37 -7.22
C PRO A 96 -8.75 18.10 -8.01
N GLU A 97 -8.32 18.04 -9.27
CA GLU A 97 -8.53 16.91 -10.18
C GLU A 97 -7.89 15.62 -9.66
N VAL A 98 -6.78 15.74 -8.94
CA VAL A 98 -6.08 14.59 -8.36
C VAL A 98 -6.44 14.44 -6.88
N LEU A 99 -6.60 15.56 -6.15
CA LEU A 99 -6.75 15.56 -4.71
C LEU A 99 -8.15 15.14 -4.25
N ILE A 100 -9.21 15.62 -4.90
CA ILE A 100 -10.58 15.47 -4.39
C ILE A 100 -11.59 14.95 -5.41
N LEU A 101 -11.49 15.26 -6.71
CA LEU A 101 -12.50 14.88 -7.69
C LEU A 101 -12.73 13.36 -7.77
N PRO A 102 -11.71 12.49 -7.74
CA PRO A 102 -11.92 11.04 -7.76
C PRO A 102 -12.77 10.56 -6.56
N HIS A 103 -12.58 11.15 -5.38
CA HIS A 103 -13.35 10.83 -4.19
C HIS A 103 -14.83 11.23 -4.34
N ILE A 104 -15.08 12.43 -4.88
CA ILE A 104 -16.45 12.92 -5.13
C ILE A 104 -17.17 12.00 -6.12
N GLN A 105 -16.51 11.58 -7.19
CA GLN A 105 -17.09 10.76 -8.25
C GLN A 105 -17.53 9.38 -7.78
N VAL A 106 -16.83 8.75 -6.82
CA VAL A 106 -17.13 7.40 -6.32
C VAL A 106 -17.90 7.39 -5.00
N ALA A 107 -18.06 8.54 -4.33
CA ALA A 107 -18.57 8.61 -2.95
C ALA A 107 -19.92 7.90 -2.75
N GLN A 108 -20.89 8.13 -3.63
CA GLN A 108 -22.21 7.49 -3.54
C GLN A 108 -22.14 5.98 -3.75
N GLN A 109 -21.31 5.55 -4.69
CA GLN A 109 -21.10 4.13 -5.00
C GLN A 109 -20.46 3.38 -3.82
N VAL A 110 -19.45 4.00 -3.21
CA VAL A 110 -18.80 3.48 -2.01
C VAL A 110 -19.79 3.37 -0.86
N LEU A 111 -20.57 4.43 -0.60
CA LEU A 111 -21.55 4.43 0.48
C LEU A 111 -22.63 3.36 0.28
N GLN A 112 -23.16 3.24 -0.94
CA GLN A 112 -24.23 2.28 -1.27
C GLN A 112 -23.77 0.82 -1.24
N SER A 113 -22.49 0.58 -1.52
CA SER A 113 -21.92 -0.77 -1.50
C SER A 113 -21.75 -1.34 -0.09
N GLY A 114 -21.66 -0.49 0.93
CA GLY A 114 -21.38 -0.91 2.31
C GLY A 114 -19.95 -1.40 2.54
N ILE A 115 -19.03 -1.29 1.55
CA ILE A 115 -17.63 -1.67 1.70
C ILE A 115 -16.95 -0.80 2.76
N GLU A 116 -16.05 -1.38 3.54
CA GLU A 116 -15.23 -0.61 4.46
C GLU A 116 -14.29 0.32 3.69
N ALA A 117 -14.50 1.63 3.80
CA ALA A 117 -13.61 2.64 3.22
C ALA A 117 -12.63 3.14 4.27
N ILE A 118 -11.34 2.88 4.06
CA ILE A 118 -10.26 3.24 4.99
C ILE A 118 -9.55 4.50 4.48
N PRO A 119 -9.73 5.67 5.14
CA PRO A 119 -9.07 6.91 4.73
C PRO A 119 -7.54 6.79 4.86
N MET A 120 -6.83 6.93 3.75
CA MET A 120 -5.37 6.80 3.69
C MET A 120 -4.73 8.04 3.08
N GLY A 121 -3.67 8.55 3.73
CA GLY A 121 -2.77 9.56 3.17
C GLY A 121 -1.60 8.89 2.47
N TYR A 122 -1.41 9.20 1.20
CA TYR A 122 -0.34 8.65 0.37
C TYR A 122 0.67 9.76 0.06
N ILE A 123 1.94 9.53 0.33
CA ILE A 123 3.03 10.46 0.12
C ILE A 123 4.03 9.81 -0.84
N LEU A 124 4.19 10.42 -2.01
CA LEU A 124 5.15 9.97 -3.00
C LEU A 124 6.53 10.54 -2.68
N VAL A 125 7.47 9.67 -2.39
CA VAL A 125 8.88 9.97 -2.08
C VAL A 125 9.74 9.58 -3.27
N ASP A 126 10.80 10.32 -3.54
CA ASP A 126 11.69 10.05 -4.66
C ASP A 126 12.43 8.72 -4.48
N GLY A 127 12.15 7.77 -5.37
CA GLY A 127 12.79 6.45 -5.45
C GLY A 127 13.93 6.36 -6.47
N ALA A 128 14.47 7.49 -6.91
CA ALA A 128 15.52 7.60 -7.94
C ALA A 128 15.12 7.00 -9.30
N ARG A 129 13.82 6.88 -9.55
CA ARG A 129 13.24 6.44 -10.83
C ARG A 129 11.83 6.98 -10.96
N GLN A 130 11.49 7.47 -12.17
CA GLN A 130 10.14 7.95 -12.44
C GLN A 130 9.11 6.84 -12.24
N SER A 131 8.11 7.09 -11.41
CA SER A 131 7.07 6.14 -11.05
C SER A 131 5.84 6.25 -11.96
N SER A 132 5.04 5.19 -12.00
CA SER A 132 3.74 5.21 -12.70
C SER A 132 2.79 6.24 -12.09
N VAL A 133 2.87 6.50 -10.78
CA VAL A 133 2.06 7.52 -10.10
C VAL A 133 2.43 8.92 -10.57
N GLU A 134 3.72 9.23 -10.74
CA GLU A 134 4.17 10.52 -11.33
C GLU A 134 3.61 10.71 -12.73
N LEU A 135 3.71 9.68 -13.57
CA LEU A 135 3.20 9.73 -14.95
C LEU A 135 1.68 9.94 -14.98
N ALA A 136 0.94 9.21 -14.16
CA ALA A 136 -0.53 9.28 -14.14
C ALA A 136 -1.08 10.57 -13.54
N THR A 137 -0.44 11.09 -12.49
CA THR A 137 -0.95 12.22 -11.69
C THR A 137 -0.23 13.54 -11.96
N ARG A 138 0.94 13.50 -12.58
CA ARG A 138 1.88 14.62 -12.74
C ARG A 138 2.31 15.23 -11.38
N CYS A 139 2.19 14.47 -10.31
CA CYS A 139 2.65 14.88 -8.99
C CYS A 139 4.14 14.62 -8.85
N MET A 140 4.87 15.61 -8.39
CA MET A 140 6.30 15.47 -8.14
C MET A 140 6.53 14.72 -6.83
N PRO A 141 7.45 13.73 -6.80
CA PRO A 141 7.87 13.09 -5.57
C PRO A 141 8.63 14.08 -4.69
N ILE A 142 8.61 13.86 -3.38
CA ILE A 142 9.41 14.64 -2.44
C ILE A 142 10.79 14.00 -2.35
N SER A 143 11.83 14.82 -2.48
CA SER A 143 13.21 14.34 -2.32
C SER A 143 13.42 13.70 -0.95
N GLN A 144 14.14 12.60 -0.88
CA GLN A 144 14.49 11.94 0.38
C GLN A 144 15.36 12.82 1.30
N SER A 145 15.99 13.86 0.77
CA SER A 145 16.72 14.86 1.57
C SER A 145 15.80 15.88 2.25
N ASP A 146 14.53 16.01 1.81
CA ASP A 146 13.54 16.91 2.38
C ASP A 146 12.65 16.18 3.41
N THR A 147 13.28 15.71 4.47
CA THR A 147 12.63 14.95 5.55
C THR A 147 11.56 15.77 6.27
N ASP A 148 11.78 17.09 6.42
CA ASP A 148 10.83 17.97 7.11
C ASP A 148 9.51 18.11 6.35
N THR A 149 9.55 18.20 5.02
CA THR A 149 8.35 18.21 4.19
C THR A 149 7.61 16.87 4.27
N ILE A 150 8.32 15.74 4.19
CA ILE A 150 7.71 14.40 4.30
C ILE A 150 7.03 14.24 5.67
N LEU A 151 7.72 14.59 6.75
CA LEU A 151 7.18 14.53 8.11
C LEU A 151 5.94 15.42 8.25
N SER A 152 6.02 16.67 7.78
CA SER A 152 4.91 17.63 7.85
C SER A 152 3.68 17.12 7.10
N MET A 153 3.85 16.51 5.93
CA MET A 153 2.75 15.90 5.17
C MET A 153 2.15 14.70 5.91
N ALA A 154 2.96 13.86 6.51
CA ALA A 154 2.48 12.70 7.27
C ALA A 154 1.64 13.13 8.48
N ILE A 155 2.11 14.12 9.25
CA ILE A 155 1.38 14.71 10.37
C ILE A 155 0.08 15.37 9.89
N ALA A 156 0.14 16.16 8.81
CA ALA A 156 -1.05 16.80 8.23
C ALA A 156 -2.08 15.76 7.82
N GLY A 157 -1.66 14.68 7.15
CA GLY A 157 -2.53 13.57 6.79
C GLY A 157 -3.26 13.00 8.02
N GLN A 158 -2.54 12.70 9.10
CA GLN A 158 -3.14 12.23 10.34
C GLN A 158 -4.12 13.25 10.94
N LEU A 159 -3.76 14.53 11.00
CA LEU A 159 -4.64 15.59 11.51
C LEU A 159 -5.89 15.80 10.65
N MET A 160 -5.81 15.53 9.35
CA MET A 160 -6.93 15.50 8.42
C MET A 160 -7.81 14.24 8.57
N GLY A 161 -7.56 13.38 9.55
CA GLY A 161 -8.36 12.19 9.81
C GLY A 161 -7.98 10.96 8.99
N LYS A 162 -6.82 10.92 8.36
CA LYS A 162 -6.34 9.70 7.72
C LYS A 162 -6.02 8.65 8.78
N GLN A 163 -6.52 7.44 8.56
CA GLN A 163 -6.34 6.31 9.47
C GLN A 163 -5.09 5.49 9.16
N LEU A 164 -4.50 5.69 7.98
CA LEU A 164 -3.25 5.10 7.52
C LEU A 164 -2.41 6.18 6.84
N ILE A 165 -1.10 6.12 6.99
CA ILE A 165 -0.15 6.92 6.19
C ILE A 165 0.74 5.98 5.40
N TYR A 166 0.90 6.24 4.11
CA TYR A 166 1.72 5.46 3.20
C TYR A 166 2.86 6.30 2.63
N LEU A 167 4.10 5.88 2.87
CA LEU A 167 5.31 6.40 2.21
C LEU A 167 5.66 5.48 1.04
N GLU A 168 5.58 5.97 -0.17
CA GLU A 168 5.79 5.20 -1.40
C GLU A 168 6.96 5.75 -2.19
N ALA A 169 7.97 4.91 -2.46
CA ALA A 169 9.10 5.28 -3.32
C ALA A 169 8.81 5.11 -4.83
N GLY A 170 7.68 4.50 -5.17
CA GLY A 170 7.29 4.23 -6.55
C GLY A 170 7.53 2.79 -6.99
N SER A 171 6.65 2.32 -7.89
CA SER A 171 6.76 0.99 -8.47
C SER A 171 8.05 0.85 -9.27
N GLY A 172 8.89 -0.13 -8.91
CA GLY A 172 10.18 -0.36 -9.53
C GLY A 172 11.25 0.67 -9.16
N ALA A 173 11.10 1.38 -8.05
CA ALA A 173 12.07 2.32 -7.52
C ALA A 173 13.46 1.66 -7.36
N HIS A 174 14.52 2.41 -7.65
CA HIS A 174 15.90 1.96 -7.44
C HIS A 174 16.31 2.07 -5.97
N SER A 175 15.68 3.00 -5.23
CA SER A 175 15.94 3.20 -3.81
C SER A 175 14.61 3.17 -3.05
N PRO A 176 14.45 2.31 -2.03
CA PRO A 176 13.30 2.38 -1.14
C PRO A 176 13.33 3.67 -0.32
N VAL A 177 12.24 3.97 0.37
CA VAL A 177 12.20 5.06 1.37
C VAL A 177 13.28 4.77 2.43
N SER A 178 14.10 5.77 2.73
CA SER A 178 15.23 5.59 3.66
C SER A 178 14.75 5.26 5.08
N VAL A 179 15.52 4.44 5.78
CA VAL A 179 15.23 4.05 7.16
C VAL A 179 15.18 5.25 8.12
N ASP A 180 15.90 6.33 7.82
CA ASP A 180 15.89 7.54 8.65
C ASP A 180 14.57 8.30 8.51
N ILE A 181 14.01 8.41 7.29
CA ILE A 181 12.69 8.97 7.06
C ILE A 181 11.63 8.14 7.77
N ILE A 182 11.66 6.80 7.60
CA ILE A 182 10.71 5.90 8.25
C ILE A 182 10.76 6.09 9.77
N ARG A 183 11.95 6.13 10.36
CA ARG A 183 12.16 6.29 11.80
C ARG A 183 11.65 7.63 12.31
N ILE A 184 11.88 8.71 11.60
CA ILE A 184 11.41 10.04 11.99
C ILE A 184 9.89 10.10 11.89
N VAL A 185 9.30 9.67 10.77
CA VAL A 185 7.86 9.71 10.57
C VAL A 185 7.12 8.82 11.57
N SER A 186 7.59 7.58 11.77
CA SER A 186 6.93 6.61 12.68
C SER A 186 6.84 7.10 14.12
N LYS A 187 7.83 7.86 14.61
CA LYS A 187 7.84 8.43 15.96
C LYS A 187 6.77 9.50 16.20
N HIS A 188 6.26 10.12 15.14
CA HIS A 188 5.30 11.22 15.23
C HIS A 188 3.87 10.79 14.86
N LEU A 189 3.67 9.57 14.36
CA LEU A 189 2.36 9.07 13.97
C LEU A 189 1.76 8.13 15.03
N SER A 190 0.49 8.37 15.38
CA SER A 190 -0.32 7.43 16.15
C SER A 190 -1.04 6.41 15.25
N VAL A 191 -1.27 6.75 13.97
CA VAL A 191 -1.85 5.84 12.98
C VAL A 191 -0.80 4.90 12.39
N PRO A 192 -1.18 3.73 11.84
CA PRO A 192 -0.25 2.82 11.19
C PRO A 192 0.48 3.45 10.00
N LEU A 193 1.79 3.15 9.91
CA LEU A 193 2.67 3.59 8.83
C LEU A 193 2.91 2.44 7.85
N ILE A 194 2.58 2.68 6.60
CA ILE A 194 2.83 1.78 5.46
C ILE A 194 4.06 2.28 4.70
N VAL A 195 4.91 1.37 4.26
CA VAL A 195 6.07 1.67 3.43
C VAL A 195 6.09 0.73 2.23
N GLY A 196 6.30 1.29 1.03
CA GLY A 196 6.40 0.51 -0.21
C GLY A 196 7.31 1.16 -1.25
N GLY A 197 7.51 0.43 -2.34
CA GLY A 197 8.40 0.80 -3.43
C GLY A 197 9.87 0.47 -3.17
N GLY A 198 10.52 -0.22 -4.12
CA GLY A 198 11.94 -0.53 -4.09
C GLY A 198 12.39 -1.58 -3.07
N ILE A 199 11.51 -2.18 -2.29
CA ILE A 199 11.85 -3.24 -1.33
C ILE A 199 11.89 -4.57 -2.08
N CYS A 200 13.11 -5.09 -2.29
CA CYS A 200 13.36 -6.30 -3.10
C CYS A 200 14.11 -7.39 -2.34
N THR A 201 14.45 -7.19 -1.07
CA THR A 201 15.13 -8.21 -0.25
C THR A 201 14.53 -8.30 1.15
N PRO A 202 14.64 -9.47 1.82
CA PRO A 202 14.20 -9.61 3.21
C PRO A 202 14.89 -8.63 4.17
N GLU A 203 16.18 -8.32 3.93
CA GLU A 203 16.95 -7.39 4.76
C GLU A 203 16.38 -5.97 4.65
N ALA A 204 15.99 -5.52 3.44
CA ALA A 204 15.36 -4.21 3.23
C ALA A 204 13.97 -4.16 3.91
N MET A 205 13.19 -5.23 3.84
CA MET A 205 11.91 -5.36 4.56
C MET A 205 12.13 -5.25 6.08
N ILE A 206 13.07 -5.98 6.62
CA ILE A 206 13.41 -5.95 8.05
C ILE A 206 13.90 -4.56 8.46
N ALA A 207 14.75 -3.91 7.66
CA ALA A 207 15.21 -2.55 7.94
C ALA A 207 14.06 -1.54 8.00
N ALA A 208 13.06 -1.66 7.12
CA ALA A 208 11.88 -0.83 7.16
C ALA A 208 11.04 -1.09 8.43
N PHE A 209 10.83 -2.33 8.82
CA PHE A 209 10.12 -2.68 10.05
C PHE A 209 10.86 -2.21 11.32
N ASP A 210 12.18 -2.41 11.40
CA ASP A 210 13.00 -1.95 12.53
C ASP A 210 13.06 -0.42 12.63
N ALA A 211 12.93 0.28 11.50
CA ALA A 211 12.80 1.73 11.47
C ALA A 211 11.43 2.25 11.92
N GLY A 212 10.42 1.38 12.03
CA GLY A 212 9.11 1.72 12.58
C GLY A 212 7.95 1.60 11.60
N ALA A 213 8.14 1.06 10.40
CA ALA A 213 7.02 0.68 9.55
C ALA A 213 6.16 -0.38 10.26
N ASP A 214 4.84 -0.23 10.18
CA ASP A 214 3.87 -1.21 10.69
C ASP A 214 3.51 -2.21 9.59
N ILE A 215 3.48 -1.72 8.35
CA ILE A 215 3.12 -2.47 7.15
C ILE A 215 4.18 -2.25 6.08
N VAL A 216 4.65 -3.32 5.45
CA VAL A 216 5.48 -3.26 4.24
C VAL A 216 4.71 -3.84 3.07
N VAL A 217 4.71 -3.10 1.95
CA VAL A 217 4.03 -3.49 0.71
C VAL A 217 5.07 -3.82 -0.36
N ILE A 218 4.96 -5.01 -0.96
CA ILE A 218 5.83 -5.47 -2.03
C ILE A 218 4.94 -5.92 -3.21
N GLY A 219 5.20 -5.37 -4.40
CA GLY A 219 4.49 -5.70 -5.63
C GLY A 219 5.42 -6.30 -6.68
N ASN A 220 6.04 -5.45 -7.50
CA ASN A 220 6.82 -5.84 -8.68
C ASN A 220 7.85 -6.95 -8.43
N HIS A 221 8.49 -6.96 -7.24
CA HIS A 221 9.47 -7.98 -6.92
C HIS A 221 8.85 -9.38 -6.93
N PHE A 222 7.72 -9.54 -6.26
CA PHE A 222 7.02 -10.84 -6.19
C PHE A 222 6.27 -11.19 -7.48
N GLU A 223 5.91 -10.20 -8.32
CA GLU A 223 5.40 -10.48 -9.66
C GLU A 223 6.45 -11.16 -10.54
N GLN A 224 7.73 -10.81 -10.37
CA GLN A 224 8.86 -11.39 -11.10
C GLN A 224 9.43 -12.64 -10.43
N ASN A 225 9.37 -12.71 -9.10
CA ASN A 225 9.95 -13.76 -8.26
C ASN A 225 8.93 -14.27 -7.22
N PRO A 226 7.84 -14.92 -7.66
CA PRO A 226 6.75 -15.32 -6.75
C PRO A 226 7.17 -16.34 -5.70
N ASP A 227 8.16 -17.17 -5.97
CA ASP A 227 8.65 -18.20 -5.05
C ASP A 227 9.41 -17.62 -3.84
N GLU A 228 9.91 -16.39 -3.96
CA GLU A 228 10.66 -15.74 -2.87
C GLU A 228 9.76 -15.25 -1.73
N ILE A 229 8.44 -15.11 -1.95
CA ILE A 229 7.52 -14.62 -0.90
C ILE A 229 7.58 -15.48 0.37
N ALA A 230 7.79 -16.79 0.22
CA ALA A 230 7.87 -17.71 1.34
C ALA A 230 9.05 -17.37 2.28
N ASP A 231 10.18 -16.96 1.73
CA ASP A 231 11.35 -16.55 2.52
C ASP A 231 11.11 -15.24 3.26
N PHE A 232 10.49 -14.25 2.62
CA PHE A 232 10.11 -12.99 3.27
C PHE A 232 9.16 -13.24 4.45
N VAL A 233 8.14 -14.08 4.26
CA VAL A 233 7.18 -14.43 5.31
C VAL A 233 7.86 -15.19 6.44
N ARG A 234 8.72 -16.18 6.14
CA ARG A 234 9.46 -16.94 7.13
C ARG A 234 10.35 -16.03 7.98
N ILE A 235 11.15 -15.17 7.35
CA ILE A 235 12.05 -14.25 8.04
C ILE A 235 11.27 -13.24 8.89
N LYS A 236 10.13 -12.71 8.37
CA LYS A 236 9.27 -11.83 9.14
C LYS A 236 8.74 -12.53 10.40
N ARG A 237 8.26 -13.78 10.27
CA ARG A 237 7.73 -14.55 11.41
C ARG A 237 8.79 -14.83 12.46
N GLU A 238 9.97 -15.31 12.04
CA GLU A 238 11.07 -15.60 12.95
C GLU A 238 11.48 -14.39 13.80
N LYS A 239 11.27 -13.16 13.29
CA LYS A 239 11.72 -11.94 13.97
C LYS A 239 10.62 -11.23 14.75
N TYR A 240 9.35 -11.32 14.34
CA TYR A 240 8.27 -10.47 14.89
C TYR A 240 7.04 -11.26 15.38
N GLU A 241 7.02 -12.58 15.29
CA GLU A 241 6.00 -13.48 15.81
C GLU A 241 6.60 -14.52 16.76
#